data_6cba19eb2f2ba66302e5487dab4cb432
#
_entry.id   6cba19eb2f2ba66302e5487dab4cb432
#
_cell.length_a   1.000
_cell.length_b   1.000
_cell.length_c   1.000
_cell.angle_alpha   90.00
_cell.angle_beta   90.00
_cell.angle_gamma   90.00
#
_symmetry.space_group_name_H-M   'P 1'
#
loop_
_entity.id
_entity.type
_entity.pdbx_description
1 polymer ?
#
loop_
_entity_poly.entity_id
_entity_poly.type
_entity_poly.pdbx_seq_one_letter_code
_entity_poly.pdbx_strand_id
1 'polypeptide(L)'
;MIALAPRPRALRILCVEEDDLERKLLQACMDAAHAEAIFARAAADAVAYFREHPVDMVFIDIDRHAAGELGGFRRMRATPVRGKRVPIVAVTDNDCRWSEKDYRDAGFAGLFLKPIEPSRLFQTIDDILYENHQPPLLAPLRPAIHIPHVA
;
A
#
# COMPACT_ATOMS: atom_id res chain seq x y z
N MET A 1 8.58 -19.76 -1.57
CA MET A 1 7.95 -18.50 -2.05
C MET A 1 6.71 -18.23 -1.21
N ILE A 2 6.59 -17.04 -0.69
CA ILE A 2 5.40 -16.65 0.08
C ILE A 2 4.36 -16.16 -0.92
N ALA A 3 3.21 -16.80 -0.94
CA ALA A 3 2.08 -16.39 -1.75
C ALA A 3 1.04 -15.70 -0.89
N LEU A 4 0.25 -14.83 -1.48
CA LEU A 4 -0.89 -14.24 -0.80
C LEU A 4 -1.93 -15.31 -0.47
N ALA A 5 -2.66 -15.11 0.62
CA ALA A 5 -3.72 -16.02 1.01
C ALA A 5 -4.78 -16.14 -0.09
N PRO A 6 -5.38 -17.32 -0.29
CA PRO A 6 -6.45 -17.49 -1.29
C PRO A 6 -7.60 -16.53 -1.05
N ARG A 7 -8.12 -15.95 -2.12
CA ARG A 7 -9.21 -14.99 -2.09
C ARG A 7 -10.22 -15.30 -3.18
N PRO A 8 -11.48 -14.90 -2.99
CA PRO A 8 -12.51 -15.16 -3.99
C PRO A 8 -12.27 -14.41 -5.31
N ARG A 9 -11.50 -13.34 -5.29
CA ARG A 9 -11.06 -12.61 -6.48
C ARG A 9 -9.64 -12.10 -6.29
N ALA A 10 -8.97 -11.75 -7.38
CA ALA A 10 -7.66 -11.13 -7.30
C ALA A 10 -7.73 -9.80 -6.53
N LEU A 11 -6.71 -9.53 -5.75
CA LEU A 11 -6.55 -8.23 -5.10
C LEU A 11 -6.33 -7.16 -6.17
N ARG A 12 -6.95 -6.03 -5.97
CA ARG A 12 -6.75 -4.85 -6.82
C ARG A 12 -5.97 -3.81 -6.03
N ILE A 13 -4.79 -3.50 -6.50
CA ILE A 13 -3.85 -2.62 -5.80
C ILE A 13 -3.55 -1.43 -6.69
N LEU A 14 -3.90 -0.25 -6.22
CA LEU A 14 -3.62 1.01 -6.89
C LEU A 14 -2.22 1.48 -6.48
N CYS A 15 -1.35 1.66 -7.46
CA CYS A 15 0.03 2.06 -7.24
C CYS A 15 0.27 3.45 -7.83
N VAL A 16 0.64 4.40 -6.99
CA VAL A 16 1.02 5.74 -7.42
C VAL A 16 2.53 5.76 -7.54
N GLU A 17 3.02 5.64 -8.78
CA GLU A 17 4.45 5.51 -9.07
C GLU A 17 4.77 6.15 -10.41
N GLU A 18 5.66 7.12 -10.40
CA GLU A 18 6.06 7.86 -11.60
C GLU A 18 7.20 7.17 -12.35
N ASP A 19 8.10 6.48 -11.65
CA ASP A 19 9.28 5.86 -12.23
C ASP A 19 8.94 4.58 -12.98
N ASP A 20 9.35 4.50 -14.25
CA ASP A 20 9.02 3.36 -15.11
C ASP A 20 9.68 2.05 -14.65
N LEU A 21 10.89 2.11 -14.11
CA LEU A 21 11.57 0.92 -13.60
C LEU A 21 10.87 0.38 -12.35
N GLU A 22 10.54 1.26 -11.42
CA GLU A 22 9.80 0.89 -10.22
C GLU A 22 8.42 0.31 -10.56
N ARG A 23 7.75 0.86 -11.56
CA ARG A 23 6.47 0.31 -12.04
C ARG A 23 6.63 -1.10 -12.56
N LYS A 24 7.68 -1.37 -13.33
CA LYS A 24 7.95 -2.72 -13.85
C LYS A 24 8.25 -3.70 -12.74
N LEU A 25 9.01 -3.28 -11.72
CA LEU A 25 9.29 -4.12 -10.56
C LEU A 25 8.02 -4.45 -9.78
N LEU A 26 7.20 -3.45 -9.52
CA LEU A 26 5.90 -3.65 -8.85
C LEU A 26 4.99 -4.56 -9.68
N GLN A 27 4.93 -4.35 -10.99
CA GLN A 27 4.12 -5.21 -11.86
C GLN A 27 4.56 -6.67 -11.78
N ALA A 28 5.86 -6.92 -11.84
CA ALA A 28 6.39 -8.27 -11.73
C ALA A 28 6.05 -8.92 -10.39
N CYS A 29 6.13 -8.16 -9.31
CA CYS A 29 5.74 -8.64 -7.98
C CYS A 29 4.24 -8.96 -7.90
N MET A 30 3.41 -8.08 -8.46
CA MET A 30 1.96 -8.27 -8.45
C MET A 30 1.54 -9.47 -9.32
N ASP A 31 2.18 -9.64 -10.47
CA ASP A 31 1.94 -10.81 -11.32
C ASP A 31 2.27 -12.10 -10.59
N ALA A 32 3.39 -12.13 -9.88
CA ALA A 32 3.78 -13.29 -9.09
C ALA A 32 2.81 -13.59 -7.94
N ALA A 33 2.14 -12.57 -7.44
CA ALA A 33 1.14 -12.69 -6.37
C ALA A 33 -0.28 -12.93 -6.90
N HIS A 34 -0.47 -12.95 -8.21
CA HIS A 34 -1.79 -12.99 -8.85
C HIS A 34 -2.68 -11.83 -8.40
N ALA A 35 -2.08 -10.67 -8.17
CA ALA A 35 -2.78 -9.43 -7.85
C ALA A 35 -2.86 -8.54 -9.09
N GLU A 36 -3.93 -7.78 -9.21
CA GLU A 36 -4.10 -6.80 -10.27
C GLU A 36 -3.51 -5.47 -9.83
N ALA A 37 -2.50 -4.99 -10.53
CA ALA A 37 -1.91 -3.69 -10.29
C ALA A 37 -2.53 -2.65 -11.23
N ILE A 38 -2.96 -1.54 -10.66
CA ILE A 38 -3.43 -0.37 -11.40
C ILE A 38 -2.43 0.75 -11.14
N PHE A 39 -1.83 1.30 -12.19
CA PHE A 39 -0.80 2.32 -12.05
C PHE A 39 -1.32 3.71 -12.38
N ALA A 40 -1.03 4.64 -11.49
CA ALA A 40 -1.20 6.07 -11.74
C ALA A 40 0.16 6.75 -11.59
N ARG A 41 0.49 7.68 -12.48
CA ARG A 41 1.75 8.41 -12.41
C ARG A 41 1.70 9.55 -11.41
N ALA A 42 0.53 10.11 -11.20
CA ALA A 42 0.34 11.25 -10.32
C ALA A 42 -0.79 11.00 -9.34
N ALA A 43 -0.69 11.64 -8.18
CA ALA A 43 -1.69 11.53 -7.12
C ALA A 43 -3.09 11.93 -7.59
N ALA A 44 -3.20 12.95 -8.44
CA ALA A 44 -4.50 13.40 -8.95
C ALA A 44 -5.23 12.31 -9.74
N ASP A 45 -4.50 11.58 -10.59
CA ASP A 45 -5.06 10.48 -11.37
C ASP A 45 -5.48 9.32 -10.46
N ALA A 46 -4.67 9.04 -9.45
CA ALA A 46 -4.98 8.01 -8.48
C ALA A 46 -6.24 8.34 -7.68
N VAL A 47 -6.41 9.58 -7.25
CA VAL A 47 -7.61 10.02 -6.54
C VAL A 47 -8.86 9.87 -7.41
N ALA A 48 -8.77 10.25 -8.69
CA ALA A 48 -9.88 10.10 -9.62
C ALA A 48 -10.29 8.64 -9.78
N TYR A 49 -9.31 7.77 -9.98
CA TYR A 49 -9.56 6.32 -10.09
C TYR A 49 -10.15 5.76 -8.79
N PHE A 50 -9.61 6.14 -7.66
CA PHE A 50 -10.02 5.68 -6.33
C PHE A 50 -11.49 5.98 -6.03
N ARG A 51 -11.99 7.11 -6.51
CA ARG A 51 -13.40 7.51 -6.31
C ARG A 51 -14.37 6.63 -7.08
N GLU A 52 -13.98 6.16 -8.25
CA GLU A 52 -14.89 5.51 -9.19
C GLU A 52 -14.75 3.99 -9.24
N HIS A 53 -13.62 3.46 -8.80
CA HIS A 53 -13.30 2.05 -8.94
C HIS A 53 -12.93 1.43 -7.58
N PRO A 54 -13.41 0.22 -7.29
CA PRO A 54 -13.02 -0.47 -6.06
C PRO A 54 -11.56 -0.91 -6.11
N VAL A 55 -10.82 -0.64 -5.05
CA VAL A 55 -9.47 -1.15 -4.82
C VAL A 55 -9.37 -1.71 -3.41
N ASP A 56 -8.46 -2.64 -3.22
CA ASP A 56 -8.26 -3.29 -1.92
C ASP A 56 -7.14 -2.64 -1.11
N MET A 57 -6.21 -1.98 -1.77
CA MET A 57 -5.06 -1.34 -1.16
C MET A 57 -4.46 -0.31 -2.10
N VAL A 58 -3.77 0.66 -1.54
CA VAL A 58 -3.06 1.69 -2.31
C VAL A 58 -1.59 1.71 -1.87
N PHE A 59 -0.67 1.72 -2.83
CA PHE A 59 0.74 2.05 -2.61
C PHE A 59 1.02 3.43 -3.17
N ILE A 60 1.62 4.31 -2.37
CA ILE A 60 2.01 5.64 -2.80
C ILE A 60 3.51 5.81 -2.61
N ASP A 61 4.24 6.06 -3.71
CA ASP A 61 5.62 6.51 -3.65
C ASP A 61 5.66 7.97 -3.18
N ILE A 62 6.39 8.24 -2.12
CA ILE A 62 6.42 9.55 -1.48
C ILE A 62 7.78 10.24 -1.55
N ASP A 63 8.75 9.69 -2.30
CA ASP A 63 10.13 10.15 -2.22
C ASP A 63 10.37 11.54 -2.81
N ARG A 64 9.91 11.78 -4.03
CA ARG A 64 10.34 12.96 -4.79
C ARG A 64 9.37 14.12 -4.75
N HIS A 65 8.12 13.84 -4.49
CA HIS A 65 7.03 14.81 -4.54
C HIS A 65 6.18 14.72 -3.28
N ALA A 66 6.85 14.62 -2.13
CA ALA A 66 6.22 14.34 -0.85
C ALA A 66 5.00 15.23 -0.57
N ALA A 67 5.09 16.53 -0.87
CA ALA A 67 3.96 17.44 -0.64
C ALA A 67 2.74 17.09 -1.51
N GLY A 68 2.96 16.80 -2.80
CA GLY A 68 1.89 16.42 -3.73
C GLY A 68 1.30 15.06 -3.41
N GLU A 69 2.16 14.09 -3.11
CA GLU A 69 1.72 12.74 -2.77
C GLU A 69 0.99 12.71 -1.42
N LEU A 70 1.44 13.48 -0.44
CA LEU A 70 0.72 13.63 0.83
C LEU A 70 -0.64 14.29 0.63
N GLY A 71 -0.75 15.26 -0.28
CA GLY A 71 -2.04 15.85 -0.66
C GLY A 71 -2.99 14.81 -1.24
N GLY A 72 -2.49 13.95 -2.13
CA GLY A 72 -3.22 12.83 -2.69
C GLY A 72 -3.68 11.85 -1.62
N PHE A 73 -2.78 11.48 -0.73
CA PHE A 73 -3.09 10.63 0.41
C PHE A 73 -4.23 11.21 1.27
N ARG A 74 -4.14 12.49 1.61
CA ARG A 74 -5.18 13.15 2.41
C ARG A 74 -6.53 13.14 1.71
N ARG A 75 -6.55 13.39 0.41
CA ARG A 75 -7.79 13.35 -0.38
C ARG A 75 -8.38 11.96 -0.43
N MET A 76 -7.56 10.93 -0.58
CA MET A 76 -8.02 9.53 -0.53
C MET A 76 -8.59 9.19 0.83
N ARG A 77 -7.93 9.62 1.90
CA ARG A 77 -8.43 9.40 3.27
C ARG A 77 -9.76 10.08 3.52
N ALA A 78 -9.96 11.26 2.95
CA ALA A 78 -11.20 12.02 3.08
C ALA A 78 -12.32 11.50 2.19
N THR A 79 -12.02 10.65 1.20
CA THR A 79 -13.00 10.15 0.23
C THR A 79 -13.68 8.90 0.78
N PRO A 80 -14.99 8.92 1.00
CA PRO A 80 -15.71 7.72 1.40
C PRO A 80 -15.78 6.72 0.24
N VAL A 81 -15.39 5.48 0.49
CA VAL A 81 -15.45 4.41 -0.50
C VAL A 81 -16.30 3.29 0.06
N ARG A 82 -17.59 3.31 -0.23
CA ARG A 82 -18.54 2.25 0.14
C ARG A 82 -18.48 1.83 1.62
N GLY A 83 -18.24 2.80 2.51
CA GLY A 83 -18.15 2.53 3.94
C GLY A 83 -16.92 1.77 4.39
N LYS A 84 -15.96 1.53 3.52
CA LYS A 84 -14.72 0.83 3.83
C LYS A 84 -13.56 1.80 3.94
N ARG A 85 -12.66 1.52 4.88
CA ARG A 85 -11.38 2.20 4.95
C ARG A 85 -10.36 1.36 4.19
N VAL A 86 -9.90 1.87 3.04
CA VAL A 86 -8.89 1.21 2.24
C VAL A 86 -7.51 1.51 2.82
N PRO A 87 -6.68 0.48 3.10
CA PRO A 87 -5.33 0.71 3.58
C PRO A 87 -4.46 1.37 2.52
N ILE A 88 -3.70 2.39 2.94
CA ILE A 88 -2.77 3.12 2.09
C ILE A 88 -1.37 2.95 2.66
N VAL A 89 -0.46 2.43 1.85
CA VAL A 89 0.92 2.13 2.22
C VAL A 89 1.85 3.15 1.57
N ALA A 90 2.73 3.74 2.37
CA ALA A 90 3.78 4.59 1.85
C ALA A 90 4.95 3.76 1.34
N VAL A 91 5.50 4.13 0.19
CA VAL A 91 6.70 3.53 -0.38
C VAL A 91 7.78 4.61 -0.46
N THR A 92 8.96 4.35 0.08
CA THR A 92 10.02 5.35 0.17
C THR A 92 11.41 4.70 0.06
N ASP A 93 12.39 5.47 -0.36
CA ASP A 93 13.79 5.05 -0.46
C ASP A 93 14.61 5.28 0.81
N ASN A 94 13.98 5.69 1.89
CA ASN A 94 14.63 5.93 3.18
C ASN A 94 15.29 7.31 3.35
N ASP A 95 15.18 8.20 2.42
CA ASP A 95 15.64 9.58 2.59
C ASP A 95 14.65 10.44 3.36
N CYS A 96 13.58 9.85 3.80
CA CYS A 96 12.53 10.55 4.52
C CYS A 96 12.92 10.78 5.98
N ARG A 97 12.60 11.97 6.49
CA ARG A 97 12.85 12.34 7.88
C ARG A 97 11.78 11.83 8.85
N TRP A 98 10.76 11.18 8.33
CA TRP A 98 9.69 10.65 9.13
C TRP A 98 10.07 9.30 9.74
N SER A 99 9.70 9.10 10.99
CA SER A 99 9.76 7.80 11.64
C SER A 99 8.56 6.94 11.25
N GLU A 100 8.61 5.65 11.57
CA GLU A 100 7.44 4.77 11.41
C GLU A 100 6.21 5.33 12.11
N LYS A 101 6.43 5.88 13.31
CA LYS A 101 5.34 6.50 14.09
C LYS A 101 4.71 7.67 13.34
N ASP A 102 5.53 8.51 12.70
CA ASP A 102 5.03 9.64 11.92
C ASP A 102 4.11 9.18 10.79
N TYR A 103 4.48 8.12 10.07
CA TYR A 103 3.64 7.54 9.03
C TYR A 103 2.32 7.00 9.59
N ARG A 104 2.38 6.28 10.69
CA ARG A 104 1.18 5.76 11.34
C ARG A 104 0.27 6.87 11.84
N ASP A 105 0.83 7.89 12.47
CA ASP A 105 0.08 9.04 12.98
C ASP A 105 -0.59 9.82 11.84
N ALA A 106 0.06 9.87 10.66
CA ALA A 106 -0.54 10.47 9.48
C ALA A 106 -1.70 9.63 8.91
N GLY A 107 -1.79 8.36 9.26
CA GLY A 107 -2.86 7.47 8.83
C GLY A 107 -2.47 6.43 7.78
N PHE A 108 -1.18 6.28 7.50
CA PHE A 108 -0.71 5.19 6.64
C PHE A 108 -0.85 3.85 7.35
N ALA A 109 -1.27 2.84 6.61
CA ALA A 109 -1.42 1.49 7.13
C ALA A 109 -0.08 0.76 7.25
N GLY A 110 0.94 1.22 6.55
CA GLY A 110 2.26 0.64 6.58
C GLY A 110 3.26 1.46 5.80
N LEU A 111 4.52 1.06 5.92
CA LEU A 111 5.65 1.66 5.23
C LEU A 111 6.43 0.57 4.53
N PHE A 112 6.73 0.76 3.27
CA PHE A 112 7.58 -0.16 2.51
C PHE A 112 8.83 0.56 2.06
N LEU A 113 10.00 0.05 2.46
CA LEU A 113 11.27 0.62 2.08
C LEU A 113 11.78 0.01 0.78
N LYS A 114 12.23 0.85 -0.14
CA LYS A 114 12.94 0.41 -1.34
C LYS A 114 14.33 -0.12 -0.97
N PRO A 115 14.92 -1.06 -1.70
CA PRO A 115 14.42 -1.67 -2.93
C PRO A 115 13.25 -2.62 -2.68
N ILE A 116 12.40 -2.75 -3.70
CA ILE A 116 11.24 -3.61 -3.61
C ILE A 116 11.68 -5.07 -3.67
N GLU A 117 11.38 -5.79 -2.59
CA GLU A 117 11.68 -7.22 -2.47
C GLU A 117 10.36 -7.98 -2.41
N PRO A 118 10.12 -8.93 -3.32
CA PRO A 118 8.81 -9.60 -3.44
C PRO A 118 8.31 -10.25 -2.15
N SER A 119 9.16 -10.98 -1.45
CA SER A 119 8.75 -11.68 -0.23
C SER A 119 8.29 -10.72 0.87
N ARG A 120 8.99 -9.60 1.03
CA ARG A 120 8.62 -8.56 2.00
C ARG A 120 7.35 -7.85 1.58
N LEU A 121 7.20 -7.60 0.29
CA LEU A 121 5.99 -6.98 -0.24
C LEU A 121 4.77 -7.85 0.05
N PHE A 122 4.84 -9.14 -0.24
CA PHE A 122 3.74 -10.08 0.00
C PHE A 122 3.41 -10.18 1.49
N GLN A 123 4.42 -10.24 2.34
CA GLN A 123 4.22 -10.29 3.78
C GLN A 123 3.53 -9.00 4.27
N THR A 124 3.97 -7.86 3.80
CA THR A 124 3.37 -6.57 4.17
C THR A 124 1.90 -6.50 3.74
N ILE A 125 1.59 -6.92 2.53
CA ILE A 125 0.22 -6.96 2.02
C ILE A 125 -0.65 -7.87 2.90
N ASP A 126 -0.19 -9.07 3.17
CA ASP A 126 -0.94 -10.04 3.97
C ASP A 126 -1.19 -9.54 5.39
N ASP A 127 -0.18 -8.98 6.03
CA ASP A 127 -0.30 -8.49 7.40
C ASP A 127 -1.31 -7.34 7.49
N ILE A 128 -1.24 -6.40 6.56
CA ILE A 128 -2.18 -5.28 6.52
C ILE A 128 -3.60 -5.75 6.27
N LEU A 129 -3.80 -6.65 5.31
CA LEU A 129 -5.13 -7.15 5.00
C LEU A 129 -5.68 -8.03 6.12
N TYR A 130 -4.83 -8.80 6.77
CA TYR A 130 -5.25 -9.56 7.94
C TYR A 130 -5.74 -8.66 9.06
N GLU A 131 -5.00 -7.62 9.39
CA GLU A 131 -5.41 -6.68 10.44
C GLU A 131 -6.70 -5.94 10.10
N ASN A 132 -6.88 -5.56 8.85
CA ASN A 132 -8.09 -4.86 8.42
C ASN A 132 -9.33 -5.76 8.35
N HIS A 133 -9.15 -7.07 8.30
CA HIS A 133 -10.24 -8.04 8.24
C HIS A 133 -10.29 -8.92 9.49
N GLN A 134 -9.59 -8.54 10.51
CA GLN A 134 -9.39 -9.35 11.70
C GLN A 134 -10.71 -9.67 12.41
N PRO A 135 -10.96 -10.93 12.68
CA PRO A 135 -12.08 -11.31 13.54
C PRO A 135 -11.80 -10.83 14.98
N PRO A 136 -12.83 -10.39 15.68
CA PRO A 136 -12.66 -9.54 16.85
C PRO A 136 -12.04 -10.19 18.09
N LEU A 137 -12.04 -11.48 18.28
CA LEU A 137 -11.63 -12.03 19.58
C LEU A 137 -10.78 -13.30 19.53
N LEU A 138 -10.71 -13.96 18.41
CA LEU A 138 -10.03 -15.24 18.28
C LEU A 138 -9.03 -15.24 17.15
N ALA A 139 -8.48 -14.08 16.86
CA ALA A 139 -7.46 -13.97 15.85
C ALA A 139 -6.28 -14.88 16.21
N PRO A 140 -5.81 -15.68 15.27
CA PRO A 140 -4.58 -16.43 15.51
C PRO A 140 -3.47 -15.45 15.86
N LEU A 141 -2.53 -15.92 16.67
CA LEU A 141 -1.37 -15.14 17.05
C LEU A 141 -0.52 -14.85 15.81
N ARG A 142 -0.84 -13.77 15.14
CA ARG A 142 0.00 -13.22 14.09
C ARG A 142 0.82 -12.09 14.68
N PRO A 143 2.07 -11.93 14.24
CA PRO A 143 2.84 -10.76 14.62
C PRO A 143 2.12 -9.51 14.11
N ALA A 144 2.30 -8.41 14.81
CA ALA A 144 1.86 -7.11 14.33
C ALA A 144 2.43 -6.82 12.94
N ILE A 145 1.82 -5.88 12.19
CA ILE A 145 2.33 -5.47 10.89
C ILE A 145 3.81 -5.19 11.01
N HIS A 146 4.60 -5.90 10.21
CA HIS A 146 6.02 -5.67 10.17
C HIS A 146 6.32 -4.51 9.24
N ILE A 147 6.36 -3.32 9.80
CA ILE A 147 6.77 -2.13 9.07
C ILE A 147 8.29 -2.05 9.14
N PRO A 148 8.99 -2.05 7.99
CA PRO A 148 10.44 -1.94 8.00
C PRO A 148 10.89 -0.66 8.66
N HIS A 149 11.96 -0.74 9.43
CA HIS A 149 12.52 0.45 10.04
C HIS A 149 13.04 1.42 8.99
N VAL A 150 12.69 2.66 9.18
CA VAL A 150 13.34 3.76 8.48
C VAL A 150 14.60 4.08 9.28
N ALA A 151 15.74 3.73 8.73
CA ALA A 151 17.01 3.95 9.42
C ALA A 151 17.35 5.44 9.48
#